data_6fd6b0f497b77423bf1882583a84fbc4
#
_entry.id   6fd6b0f497b77423bf1882583a84fbc4
#
_cell.length_a   1.000
_cell.length_b   1.000
_cell.length_c   1.000
_cell.angle_alpha   90.00
_cell.angle_beta   90.00
_cell.angle_gamma   90.00
#
_symmetry.space_group_name_H-M   'P 1'
#
loop_
_entity.id
_entity.type
_entity.pdbx_description
1 polymer ?
#
loop_
_entity_poly.entity_id
_entity_poly.type
_entity_poly.pdbx_seq_one_letter_code
_entity_poly.pdbx_strand_id
1 'polypeptide(L)'
;MQNDVSSTLDSTQRSTQKAPDPKPEKKSLSILFELSKFIQPYKGRVIAALIALIFTASLTLSVGHGIRLLIDQGFSQQSLSDLGSAIQFIMVVVVLISIGTFFRFYLVSSVGERVSADIRLSVFNHVVTLHPSYFETNGSGDIMSRITTDTTLLQSIIGSSFSMAMRSALMCIGAIIMLFATNIKLTLIVLASVPFILIPILVYGRRVRALSRQSQDSMSDVGSYAGEAIEHIKTVQSYSREAQEKASFAVEVEKAYEIGRQRVKQRAILISGVIVIVFSAISGMLWVGGSDVINGTMSAGDLAAFVFYAIMVASSLGTISEVMGELQRAAGATERLIEILQVESHIVAPVANPTSLDNVTPEVAFDDVTFCYPSRPDQPATSNLTLTAHEGKVLALVGPSGAGKTTLFELLQRFYDPQVGKVTLGGVELNQFDPNELRKQMALVPQQPALFSNDVFHNIRYGNPDATDEQVIEAAKKAHAHEFIQNLPEGYQSFLGERGVRLSGGQRQRIAIARAILKDPNILLLDEATSALDSESEHHVQQALEELMRGRTTIIIAHRLSTIKHADQIAVLDKGQLVDIGDHQSLINSCELYQRLVELQFKHLSA
;
A
#
# COMPACT_ATOMS: atom_id res chain seq x y z
N MET A 1 2.46 -49.37 -40.57
CA MET A 1 3.48 -48.31 -40.54
C MET A 1 3.04 -47.32 -39.48
N GLN A 2 3.21 -47.71 -38.25
CA GLN A 2 3.17 -46.94 -37.01
C GLN A 2 4.61 -46.89 -36.56
N ASN A 3 5.18 -45.70 -36.41
CA ASN A 3 6.27 -45.32 -35.47
C ASN A 3 6.89 -44.03 -35.95
N ASP A 4 7.27 -43.22 -34.99
CA ASP A 4 8.08 -41.99 -35.07
C ASP A 4 7.37 -40.64 -35.30
N VAL A 5 6.58 -40.24 -34.29
CA VAL A 5 6.36 -38.80 -33.97
C VAL A 5 6.34 -38.63 -32.42
N SER A 6 7.43 -38.97 -31.75
CA SER A 6 7.52 -38.81 -30.30
C SER A 6 8.87 -38.25 -29.81
N SER A 7 9.61 -37.47 -30.63
CA SER A 7 10.94 -36.99 -30.21
C SER A 7 11.26 -35.51 -30.49
N THR A 8 10.28 -34.62 -30.63
CA THR A 8 10.55 -33.17 -30.86
C THR A 8 9.72 -32.19 -30.01
N LEU A 9 9.24 -32.59 -28.84
CA LEU A 9 8.51 -31.70 -27.93
C LEU A 9 9.17 -31.50 -26.55
N ASP A 10 10.48 -31.78 -26.43
CA ASP A 10 11.15 -31.75 -25.11
C ASP A 10 12.33 -30.76 -25.02
N SER A 11 12.19 -29.55 -25.59
CA SER A 11 13.27 -28.56 -25.48
C SER A 11 12.86 -27.11 -25.40
N THR A 12 11.72 -26.77 -24.73
CA THR A 12 11.39 -25.35 -24.43
C THR A 12 10.67 -25.14 -23.09
N GLN A 13 10.90 -26.01 -22.12
CA GLN A 13 10.64 -25.67 -20.71
C GLN A 13 11.95 -25.20 -20.05
N ARG A 14 12.43 -24.01 -20.41
CA ARG A 14 13.27 -23.27 -19.48
C ARG A 14 12.38 -22.79 -18.34
N SER A 15 12.24 -23.64 -17.34
CA SER A 15 11.84 -23.25 -16.00
C SER A 15 12.77 -22.12 -15.56
N THR A 16 12.27 -20.89 -15.52
CA THR A 16 12.85 -19.83 -14.72
C THR A 16 12.79 -20.34 -13.27
N GLN A 17 13.82 -21.04 -12.82
CA GLN A 17 14.05 -21.30 -11.42
C GLN A 17 14.20 -19.93 -10.76
N LYS A 18 13.10 -19.45 -10.18
CA LYS A 18 13.12 -18.34 -9.23
C LYS A 18 14.13 -18.74 -8.15
N ALA A 19 15.18 -17.96 -7.99
CA ALA A 19 16.16 -18.19 -6.93
C ALA A 19 15.41 -18.43 -5.62
N PRO A 20 15.83 -19.36 -4.76
CA PRO A 20 15.16 -19.61 -3.49
C PRO A 20 15.17 -18.31 -2.70
N ASP A 21 13.99 -17.82 -2.34
CA ASP A 21 13.83 -16.65 -1.50
C ASP A 21 14.74 -16.79 -0.28
N PRO A 22 15.50 -15.76 0.11
CA PRO A 22 16.36 -15.80 1.27
C PRO A 22 15.50 -16.22 2.46
N LYS A 23 16.03 -17.17 3.26
CA LYS A 23 15.35 -17.63 4.48
C LYS A 23 14.91 -16.40 5.25
N PRO A 24 13.63 -16.32 5.70
CA PRO A 24 13.17 -15.17 6.45
C PRO A 24 14.07 -15.01 7.67
N GLU A 25 14.93 -14.01 7.65
CA GLU A 25 15.64 -13.57 8.83
C GLU A 25 14.60 -13.30 9.90
N LYS A 26 14.88 -13.75 11.14
CA LYS A 26 14.03 -13.41 12.28
C LYS A 26 14.11 -11.89 12.43
N LYS A 27 13.14 -11.19 11.88
CA LYS A 27 13.08 -9.73 11.96
C LYS A 27 13.12 -9.31 13.43
N SER A 28 13.94 -8.34 13.73
CA SER A 28 14.14 -7.88 15.11
C SER A 28 12.85 -7.22 15.60
N LEU A 29 12.31 -7.70 16.72
CA LEU A 29 11.16 -7.07 17.38
C LEU A 29 11.47 -5.65 17.86
N SER A 30 12.75 -5.24 17.88
CA SER A 30 13.15 -3.88 18.27
C SER A 30 12.57 -2.80 17.35
N ILE A 31 12.26 -3.13 16.09
CA ILE A 31 11.65 -2.18 15.15
C ILE A 31 10.27 -1.68 15.62
N LEU A 32 9.56 -2.50 16.41
CA LEU A 32 8.28 -2.09 17.01
C LEU A 32 8.42 -0.92 18.00
N PHE A 33 9.62 -0.68 18.54
CA PHE A 33 9.86 0.49 19.40
C PHE A 33 9.78 1.80 18.63
N GLU A 34 9.99 1.81 17.31
CA GLU A 34 9.78 3.01 16.49
C GLU A 34 8.31 3.48 16.50
N LEU A 35 7.37 2.55 16.69
CA LEU A 35 5.95 2.89 16.87
C LEU A 35 5.67 3.66 18.15
N SER A 36 6.60 3.65 19.13
CA SER A 36 6.45 4.39 20.38
C SER A 36 6.23 5.89 20.15
N LYS A 37 6.80 6.45 19.09
CA LYS A 37 6.61 7.86 18.68
C LYS A 37 5.14 8.18 18.45
N PHE A 38 4.39 7.25 17.84
CA PHE A 38 2.95 7.40 17.58
C PHE A 38 2.07 7.08 18.79
N ILE A 39 2.58 6.29 19.75
CA ILE A 39 1.86 5.91 20.98
C ILE A 39 2.04 6.98 22.07
N GLN A 40 3.18 7.67 22.10
CA GLN A 40 3.55 8.63 23.14
C GLN A 40 2.50 9.73 23.41
N PRO A 41 1.80 10.30 22.42
CA PRO A 41 0.73 11.28 22.67
C PRO A 41 -0.43 10.72 23.53
N TYR A 42 -0.62 9.40 23.50
CA TYR A 42 -1.75 8.70 24.15
C TYR A 42 -1.36 8.00 25.46
N LYS A 43 -0.17 8.32 26.04
CA LYS A 43 0.38 7.68 27.25
C LYS A 43 -0.61 7.61 28.41
N GLY A 44 -1.46 8.61 28.62
CA GLY A 44 -2.47 8.61 29.67
C GLY A 44 -3.51 7.49 29.51
N ARG A 45 -4.00 7.26 28.27
CA ARG A 45 -4.93 6.15 27.97
C ARG A 45 -4.26 4.79 28.10
N VAL A 46 -2.98 4.69 27.70
CA VAL A 46 -2.19 3.45 27.83
C VAL A 46 -1.98 3.10 29.30
N ILE A 47 -1.65 4.07 30.16
CA ILE A 47 -1.50 3.86 31.62
C ILE A 47 -2.83 3.43 32.23
N ALA A 48 -3.95 4.09 31.90
CA ALA A 48 -5.26 3.69 32.38
C ALA A 48 -5.64 2.26 31.94
N ALA A 49 -5.31 1.89 30.71
CA ALA A 49 -5.51 0.53 30.20
C ALA A 49 -4.65 -0.51 30.93
N LEU A 50 -3.41 -0.18 31.29
CA LEU A 50 -2.54 -1.05 32.09
C LEU A 50 -3.08 -1.23 33.52
N ILE A 51 -3.58 -0.19 34.16
CA ILE A 51 -4.22 -0.29 35.48
C ILE A 51 -5.45 -1.20 35.40
N ALA A 52 -6.33 -0.99 34.41
CA ALA A 52 -7.48 -1.85 34.19
C ALA A 52 -7.10 -3.31 33.89
N LEU A 53 -5.97 -3.53 33.19
CA LEU A 53 -5.43 -4.85 32.90
C LEU A 53 -4.96 -5.56 34.16
N ILE A 54 -4.18 -4.91 35.02
CA ILE A 54 -3.72 -5.46 36.30
C ILE A 54 -4.91 -5.76 37.18
N PHE A 55 -5.86 -4.84 37.29
CA PHE A 55 -7.09 -5.01 38.08
C PHE A 55 -7.88 -6.24 37.61
N THR A 56 -8.16 -6.36 36.32
CA THR A 56 -8.91 -7.51 35.78
C THR A 56 -8.15 -8.83 35.91
N ALA A 57 -6.84 -8.82 35.76
CA ALA A 57 -6.01 -10.03 35.95
C ALA A 57 -6.05 -10.50 37.42
N SER A 58 -5.90 -9.59 38.38
CA SER A 58 -5.98 -9.90 39.81
C SER A 58 -7.36 -10.45 40.22
N LEU A 59 -8.42 -9.85 39.73
CA LEU A 59 -9.79 -10.34 39.97
C LEU A 59 -10.01 -11.71 39.33
N THR A 60 -9.46 -11.98 38.14
CA THR A 60 -9.59 -13.30 37.52
C THR A 60 -8.85 -14.39 38.32
N LEU A 61 -7.69 -14.06 38.89
CA LEU A 61 -6.98 -14.97 39.79
C LEU A 61 -7.77 -15.24 41.09
N SER A 62 -8.51 -14.26 41.61
CA SER A 62 -9.34 -14.45 42.81
C SER A 62 -10.54 -15.38 42.61
N VAL A 63 -10.95 -15.67 41.36
CA VAL A 63 -12.01 -16.65 41.08
C VAL A 63 -11.62 -18.05 41.59
N GLY A 64 -10.36 -18.46 41.47
CA GLY A 64 -9.88 -19.73 42.03
C GLY A 64 -10.08 -19.83 43.54
N HIS A 65 -9.86 -18.72 44.28
CA HIS A 65 -10.17 -18.65 45.72
C HIS A 65 -11.67 -18.75 45.95
N GLY A 66 -12.51 -18.10 45.14
CA GLY A 66 -13.98 -18.24 45.22
C GLY A 66 -14.45 -19.68 45.01
N ILE A 67 -13.82 -20.44 44.07
CA ILE A 67 -14.11 -21.85 43.84
C ILE A 67 -13.76 -22.68 45.08
N ARG A 68 -12.62 -22.40 45.72
CA ARG A 68 -12.22 -23.03 46.96
C ARG A 68 -13.25 -22.81 48.08
N LEU A 69 -13.67 -21.55 48.32
CA LEU A 69 -14.68 -21.21 49.31
C LEU A 69 -16.03 -21.92 49.05
N LEU A 70 -16.44 -21.97 47.79
CA LEU A 70 -17.68 -22.63 47.39
C LEU A 70 -17.68 -24.11 47.76
N ILE A 71 -16.57 -24.82 47.54
CA ILE A 71 -16.49 -26.26 47.81
C ILE A 71 -16.28 -26.55 49.29
N ASP A 72 -15.32 -25.89 49.93
CA ASP A 72 -14.94 -26.19 51.31
C ASP A 72 -15.96 -25.71 52.33
N GLN A 73 -16.54 -24.51 52.16
CA GLN A 73 -17.47 -23.95 53.10
C GLN A 73 -18.94 -24.24 52.69
N GLY A 74 -19.25 -24.15 51.39
CA GLY A 74 -20.61 -24.37 50.91
C GLY A 74 -21.03 -25.83 50.92
N PHE A 75 -20.31 -26.68 50.19
CA PHE A 75 -20.68 -28.08 50.01
C PHE A 75 -20.21 -28.98 51.16
N SER A 76 -18.97 -28.83 51.64
CA SER A 76 -18.42 -29.72 52.64
C SER A 76 -19.06 -29.51 54.03
N GLN A 77 -19.42 -28.26 54.36
CA GLN A 77 -20.10 -27.96 55.66
C GLN A 77 -21.63 -28.01 55.58
N GLN A 78 -22.21 -28.28 54.39
CA GLN A 78 -23.65 -28.35 54.14
C GLN A 78 -24.43 -27.11 54.60
N SER A 79 -23.79 -25.93 54.61
CA SER A 79 -24.35 -24.64 55.05
C SER A 79 -24.89 -23.86 53.89
N LEU A 80 -26.20 -23.65 53.79
CA LEU A 80 -26.82 -22.82 52.75
C LEU A 80 -26.43 -21.33 52.84
N SER A 81 -26.12 -20.84 54.03
CA SER A 81 -25.67 -19.44 54.24
C SER A 81 -24.28 -19.21 53.68
N ASP A 82 -23.37 -20.16 53.90
CA ASP A 82 -21.98 -20.06 53.41
C ASP A 82 -21.88 -20.32 51.91
N LEU A 83 -22.74 -21.22 51.39
CA LEU A 83 -22.91 -21.38 49.94
C LEU A 83 -23.39 -20.08 49.29
N GLY A 84 -24.39 -19.40 49.91
CA GLY A 84 -24.88 -18.12 49.41
C GLY A 84 -23.82 -17.03 49.40
N SER A 85 -23.00 -16.94 50.45
CA SER A 85 -21.92 -15.97 50.55
C SER A 85 -20.80 -16.20 49.51
N ALA A 86 -20.43 -17.46 49.27
CA ALA A 86 -19.46 -17.82 48.25
C ALA A 86 -19.95 -17.50 46.83
N ILE A 87 -21.21 -17.78 46.53
CA ILE A 87 -21.84 -17.42 45.24
C ILE A 87 -21.87 -15.91 45.08
N GLN A 88 -22.27 -15.17 46.12
CA GLN A 88 -22.28 -13.71 46.10
C GLN A 88 -20.90 -13.11 45.85
N PHE A 89 -19.86 -13.65 46.51
CA PHE A 89 -18.46 -13.26 46.24
C PHE A 89 -18.08 -13.46 44.77
N ILE A 90 -18.34 -14.64 44.18
CA ILE A 90 -18.06 -14.93 42.79
C ILE A 90 -18.82 -13.97 41.87
N MET A 91 -20.10 -13.71 42.11
CA MET A 91 -20.92 -12.78 41.34
C MET A 91 -20.36 -11.36 41.33
N VAL A 92 -19.98 -10.84 42.50
CA VAL A 92 -19.35 -9.52 42.63
C VAL A 92 -18.04 -9.48 41.81
N VAL A 93 -17.19 -10.49 41.96
CA VAL A 93 -15.94 -10.61 41.21
C VAL A 93 -16.20 -10.63 39.69
N VAL A 94 -17.17 -11.41 39.22
CA VAL A 94 -17.54 -11.49 37.79
C VAL A 94 -18.04 -10.14 37.27
N VAL A 95 -18.87 -9.43 38.02
CA VAL A 95 -19.35 -8.08 37.64
C VAL A 95 -18.18 -7.10 37.54
N LEU A 96 -17.25 -7.12 38.50
CA LEU A 96 -16.06 -6.26 38.47
C LEU A 96 -15.11 -6.62 37.32
N ILE A 97 -14.94 -7.92 37.02
CA ILE A 97 -14.17 -8.36 35.83
C ILE A 97 -14.82 -7.83 34.55
N SER A 98 -16.15 -7.90 34.44
CA SER A 98 -16.88 -7.43 33.27
C SER A 98 -16.68 -5.92 33.05
N ILE A 99 -16.88 -5.13 34.10
CA ILE A 99 -16.68 -3.67 34.06
C ILE A 99 -15.21 -3.34 33.71
N GLY A 100 -14.25 -3.95 34.40
CA GLY A 100 -12.82 -3.72 34.15
C GLY A 100 -12.40 -4.14 32.73
N THR A 101 -12.98 -5.23 32.22
CA THR A 101 -12.70 -5.70 30.85
C THR A 101 -13.26 -4.71 29.81
N PHE A 102 -14.46 -4.15 30.06
CA PHE A 102 -15.04 -3.11 29.19
C PHE A 102 -14.09 -1.90 29.08
N PHE A 103 -13.68 -1.34 30.23
CA PHE A 103 -12.77 -0.17 30.21
C PHE A 103 -11.42 -0.50 29.58
N ARG A 104 -10.83 -1.64 29.92
CA ARG A 104 -9.56 -2.09 29.32
C ARG A 104 -9.68 -2.21 27.81
N PHE A 105 -10.70 -2.93 27.30
CA PHE A 105 -10.90 -3.16 25.88
C PHE A 105 -11.14 -1.84 25.13
N TYR A 106 -12.02 -0.99 25.67
CA TYR A 106 -12.32 0.31 25.06
C TYR A 106 -11.09 1.21 24.97
N LEU A 107 -10.31 1.32 26.05
CA LEU A 107 -9.12 2.16 26.10
C LEU A 107 -8.05 1.66 25.12
N VAL A 108 -7.75 0.36 25.12
CA VAL A 108 -6.71 -0.23 24.26
C VAL A 108 -7.13 -0.12 22.79
N SER A 109 -8.37 -0.53 22.46
CA SER A 109 -8.85 -0.48 21.08
C SER A 109 -8.92 0.94 20.53
N SER A 110 -9.37 1.91 21.34
CA SER A 110 -9.41 3.32 20.92
C SER A 110 -8.02 3.91 20.66
N VAL A 111 -6.99 3.47 21.39
CA VAL A 111 -5.61 3.85 21.13
C VAL A 111 -5.14 3.21 19.81
N GLY A 112 -5.43 1.93 19.59
CA GLY A 112 -5.07 1.22 18.35
C GLY A 112 -5.66 1.88 17.12
N GLU A 113 -6.95 2.24 17.14
CA GLU A 113 -7.62 2.97 16.06
C GLU A 113 -6.95 4.32 15.78
N ARG A 114 -6.69 5.10 16.81
CA ARG A 114 -6.12 6.44 16.65
C ARG A 114 -4.68 6.40 16.15
N VAL A 115 -3.85 5.55 16.72
CA VAL A 115 -2.46 5.36 16.26
C VAL A 115 -2.41 4.89 14.81
N SER A 116 -3.30 3.98 14.42
CA SER A 116 -3.41 3.54 13.03
C SER A 116 -3.78 4.69 12.08
N ALA A 117 -4.72 5.55 12.49
CA ALA A 117 -5.10 6.73 11.72
C ALA A 117 -3.93 7.71 11.57
N ASP A 118 -3.18 7.96 12.65
CA ASP A 118 -2.02 8.85 12.63
C ASP A 118 -0.89 8.30 11.75
N ILE A 119 -0.65 6.99 11.77
CA ILE A 119 0.34 6.34 10.89
C ILE A 119 -0.10 6.47 9.42
N ARG A 120 -1.38 6.17 9.09
CA ARG A 120 -1.89 6.31 7.72
C ARG A 120 -1.72 7.73 7.19
N LEU A 121 -2.09 8.71 8.01
CA LEU A 121 -1.94 10.12 7.65
C LEU A 121 -0.48 10.51 7.44
N SER A 122 0.41 10.08 8.34
CA SER A 122 1.85 10.35 8.24
C SER A 122 2.46 9.74 6.98
N VAL A 123 2.14 8.48 6.68
CA VAL A 123 2.64 7.79 5.49
C VAL A 123 2.10 8.45 4.22
N PHE A 124 0.80 8.75 4.16
CA PHE A 124 0.21 9.40 2.99
C PHE A 124 0.81 10.79 2.75
N ASN A 125 0.90 11.63 3.79
CA ASN A 125 1.49 12.96 3.70
C ASN A 125 2.94 12.92 3.23
N HIS A 126 3.70 11.90 3.64
CA HIS A 126 5.08 11.73 3.21
C HIS A 126 5.15 11.24 1.76
N VAL A 127 4.38 10.21 1.39
CA VAL A 127 4.39 9.63 0.04
C VAL A 127 4.08 10.66 -1.03
N VAL A 128 3.10 11.54 -0.82
CA VAL A 128 2.74 12.57 -1.83
C VAL A 128 3.82 13.64 -2.02
N THR A 129 4.83 13.71 -1.15
CA THR A 129 5.96 14.63 -1.28
C THR A 129 7.21 13.99 -1.90
N LEU A 130 7.17 12.68 -2.15
CA LEU A 130 8.29 11.97 -2.75
C LEU A 130 8.43 12.30 -4.24
N HIS A 131 9.66 12.19 -4.72
CA HIS A 131 9.99 12.40 -6.13
C HIS A 131 9.44 11.28 -7.03
N PRO A 132 9.12 11.56 -8.31
CA PRO A 132 8.48 10.60 -9.21
C PRO A 132 9.25 9.29 -9.42
N SER A 133 10.59 9.30 -9.39
CA SER A 133 11.38 8.07 -9.57
C SER A 133 11.11 7.01 -8.50
N TYR A 134 10.63 7.40 -7.32
CA TYR A 134 10.19 6.45 -6.30
C TYR A 134 9.01 5.60 -6.80
N PHE A 135 8.08 6.21 -7.54
CA PHE A 135 6.88 5.55 -8.06
C PHE A 135 7.14 4.72 -9.32
N GLU A 136 8.27 4.95 -10.02
CA GLU A 136 8.69 4.09 -11.13
C GLU A 136 9.12 2.69 -10.66
N THR A 137 9.77 2.63 -9.50
CA THR A 137 10.28 1.37 -8.92
C THR A 137 9.29 0.73 -7.96
N ASN A 138 8.36 1.51 -7.39
CA ASN A 138 7.37 1.07 -6.41
C ASN A 138 5.97 1.24 -6.97
N GLY A 139 5.32 0.15 -7.31
CA GLY A 139 3.96 0.19 -7.88
C GLY A 139 2.93 0.78 -6.91
N SER A 140 1.95 1.52 -7.45
CA SER A 140 0.87 2.11 -6.65
C SER A 140 0.11 1.10 -5.80
N GLY A 141 -0.05 -0.15 -6.29
CA GLY A 141 -0.69 -1.23 -5.55
C GLY A 141 0.09 -1.65 -4.30
N ASP A 142 1.43 -1.70 -4.37
CA ASP A 142 2.26 -2.01 -3.20
C ASP A 142 2.16 -0.90 -2.14
N ILE A 143 2.26 0.36 -2.55
CA ILE A 143 2.11 1.52 -1.66
C ILE A 143 0.72 1.52 -0.99
N MET A 144 -0.35 1.27 -1.75
CA MET A 144 -1.71 1.17 -1.20
C MET A 144 -1.86 0.01 -0.23
N SER A 145 -1.25 -1.15 -0.52
CA SER A 145 -1.23 -2.30 0.40
C SER A 145 -0.52 -1.95 1.72
N ARG A 146 0.58 -1.20 1.67
CA ARG A 146 1.27 -0.74 2.88
C ARG A 146 0.42 0.24 3.69
N ILE A 147 -0.26 1.20 3.04
CA ILE A 147 -1.14 2.17 3.72
C ILE A 147 -2.39 1.49 4.32
N THR A 148 -2.93 0.44 3.70
CA THR A 148 -4.16 -0.21 4.13
C THR A 148 -3.88 -1.45 4.98
N THR A 149 -3.25 -2.48 4.40
CA THR A 149 -3.08 -3.79 5.03
C THR A 149 -2.08 -3.75 6.18
N ASP A 150 -0.89 -3.15 5.97
CA ASP A 150 0.14 -3.10 7.00
C ASP A 150 -0.28 -2.26 8.20
N THR A 151 -0.95 -1.14 7.98
CA THR A 151 -1.48 -0.31 9.08
C THR A 151 -2.62 -1.02 9.84
N THR A 152 -3.45 -1.83 9.17
CA THR A 152 -4.50 -2.62 9.82
C THR A 152 -3.90 -3.74 10.68
N LEU A 153 -2.79 -4.35 10.26
CA LEU A 153 -2.04 -5.29 11.10
C LEU A 153 -1.52 -4.60 12.37
N LEU A 154 -0.96 -3.40 12.26
CA LEU A 154 -0.50 -2.63 13.41
C LEU A 154 -1.66 -2.23 14.34
N GLN A 155 -2.79 -1.83 13.77
CA GLN A 155 -4.02 -1.53 14.52
C GLN A 155 -4.45 -2.72 15.39
N SER A 156 -4.50 -3.93 14.82
CA SER A 156 -4.85 -5.16 15.55
C SER A 156 -3.88 -5.41 16.71
N ILE A 157 -2.59 -5.21 16.49
CA ILE A 157 -1.58 -5.49 17.50
C ILE A 157 -1.61 -4.47 18.63
N ILE A 158 -1.64 -3.19 18.32
CA ILE A 158 -1.69 -2.11 19.32
C ILE A 158 -3.05 -2.14 20.03
N GLY A 159 -4.15 -2.37 19.29
CA GLY A 159 -5.52 -2.32 19.78
C GLY A 159 -6.00 -3.56 20.56
N SER A 160 -5.32 -4.71 20.42
CA SER A 160 -5.77 -5.94 21.09
C SER A 160 -4.66 -6.88 21.48
N SER A 161 -3.82 -7.35 20.54
CA SER A 161 -2.94 -8.49 20.71
C SER A 161 -1.87 -8.26 21.78
N PHE A 162 -1.27 -7.06 21.82
CA PHE A 162 -0.30 -6.70 22.86
C PHE A 162 -0.91 -6.72 24.26
N SER A 163 -2.13 -6.18 24.41
CA SER A 163 -2.86 -6.20 25.69
C SER A 163 -3.26 -7.62 26.11
N MET A 164 -3.61 -8.49 25.14
CA MET A 164 -3.88 -9.92 25.41
C MET A 164 -2.63 -10.65 25.86
N ALA A 165 -1.49 -10.42 25.21
CA ALA A 165 -0.21 -11.03 25.62
C ALA A 165 0.20 -10.60 27.02
N MET A 166 0.12 -9.30 27.33
CA MET A 166 0.45 -8.75 28.64
C MET A 166 -0.47 -9.33 29.73
N ARG A 167 -1.77 -9.40 29.47
CA ARG A 167 -2.72 -10.02 30.40
C ARG A 167 -2.40 -11.48 30.62
N SER A 168 -2.16 -12.24 29.53
CA SER A 168 -1.85 -13.66 29.62
C SER A 168 -0.52 -13.91 30.34
N ALA A 169 0.47 -13.04 30.17
CA ALA A 169 1.72 -13.12 30.91
C ALA A 169 1.51 -12.90 32.42
N LEU A 170 0.74 -11.87 32.82
CA LEU A 170 0.40 -11.62 34.22
C LEU A 170 -0.41 -12.77 34.83
N MET A 171 -1.39 -13.30 34.09
CA MET A 171 -2.20 -14.44 34.54
C MET A 171 -1.35 -15.71 34.66
N CYS A 172 -0.43 -15.96 33.72
CA CYS A 172 0.47 -17.10 33.79
C CYS A 172 1.36 -17.03 35.04
N ILE A 173 1.99 -15.87 35.27
CA ILE A 173 2.83 -15.66 36.47
C ILE A 173 2.00 -15.79 37.75
N GLY A 174 0.86 -15.11 37.83
CA GLY A 174 -0.03 -15.18 38.97
C GLY A 174 -0.57 -16.57 39.25
N ALA A 175 -0.99 -17.30 38.22
CA ALA A 175 -1.47 -18.67 38.35
C ALA A 175 -0.35 -19.63 38.80
N ILE A 176 0.89 -19.47 38.31
CA ILE A 176 2.06 -20.26 38.79
C ILE A 176 2.31 -19.99 40.26
N ILE A 177 2.28 -18.73 40.70
CA ILE A 177 2.44 -18.38 42.13
C ILE A 177 1.33 -19.04 42.96
N MET A 178 0.09 -18.99 42.50
CA MET A 178 -1.05 -19.62 43.21
C MET A 178 -0.94 -21.16 43.23
N LEU A 179 -0.45 -21.79 42.18
CA LEU A 179 -0.17 -23.23 42.17
C LEU A 179 0.86 -23.62 43.25
N PHE A 180 1.98 -22.90 43.33
CA PHE A 180 2.99 -23.15 44.35
C PHE A 180 2.46 -22.89 45.77
N ALA A 181 1.63 -21.85 45.96
CA ALA A 181 1.02 -21.55 47.25
C ALA A 181 -0.03 -22.61 47.67
N THR A 182 -0.68 -23.28 46.73
CA THR A 182 -1.70 -24.29 47.01
C THR A 182 -1.05 -25.65 47.32
N ASN A 183 -0.18 -26.17 46.43
CA ASN A 183 0.49 -27.47 46.66
C ASN A 183 1.76 -27.61 45.80
N ILE A 184 2.92 -27.64 46.44
CA ILE A 184 4.24 -27.72 45.77
C ILE A 184 4.40 -29.05 45.03
N LYS A 185 3.98 -30.20 45.62
CA LYS A 185 4.10 -31.53 45.03
C LYS A 185 3.33 -31.63 43.71
N LEU A 186 2.07 -31.18 43.69
CA LEU A 186 1.25 -31.20 42.48
C LEU A 186 1.80 -30.22 41.42
N THR A 187 2.33 -29.08 41.84
CA THR A 187 2.94 -28.08 40.95
C THR A 187 4.16 -28.65 40.21
N LEU A 188 5.00 -29.39 40.90
CA LEU A 188 6.16 -30.07 40.29
C LEU A 188 5.73 -31.12 39.26
N ILE A 189 4.63 -31.85 39.50
CA ILE A 189 4.09 -32.82 38.55
C ILE A 189 3.57 -32.10 37.29
N VAL A 190 2.85 -30.99 37.46
CA VAL A 190 2.40 -30.17 36.32
C VAL A 190 3.58 -29.63 35.54
N LEU A 191 4.60 -29.07 36.18
CA LEU A 191 5.80 -28.58 35.51
C LEU A 191 6.55 -29.69 34.78
N ALA A 192 6.64 -30.89 35.36
CA ALA A 192 7.23 -32.06 34.70
C ALA A 192 6.47 -32.52 33.46
N SER A 193 5.16 -32.24 33.35
CA SER A 193 4.36 -32.58 32.18
C SER A 193 4.58 -31.61 31.01
N VAL A 194 5.05 -30.38 31.26
CA VAL A 194 5.24 -29.33 30.23
C VAL A 194 6.16 -29.76 29.08
N PRO A 195 7.33 -30.36 29.29
CA PRO A 195 8.18 -30.86 28.21
C PRO A 195 7.47 -31.84 27.27
N PHE A 196 6.66 -32.74 27.84
CA PHE A 196 5.92 -33.75 27.07
C PHE A 196 4.87 -33.11 26.15
N ILE A 197 4.34 -31.97 26.53
CA ILE A 197 3.41 -31.16 25.68
C ILE A 197 4.19 -30.38 24.63
N LEU A 198 5.32 -29.79 25.01
CA LEU A 198 6.11 -28.91 24.12
C LEU A 198 6.82 -29.67 23.01
N ILE A 199 7.35 -30.87 23.27
CA ILE A 199 8.11 -31.65 22.28
C ILE A 199 7.28 -31.93 21.01
N PRO A 200 6.06 -32.50 21.08
CA PRO A 200 5.22 -32.68 19.90
C PRO A 200 4.90 -31.37 19.16
N ILE A 201 4.63 -30.29 19.91
CA ILE A 201 4.33 -28.98 19.32
C ILE A 201 5.53 -28.47 18.53
N LEU A 202 6.76 -28.60 19.05
CA LEU A 202 7.96 -28.15 18.38
C LEU A 202 8.29 -28.99 17.14
N VAL A 203 8.13 -30.32 17.24
CA VAL A 203 8.45 -31.26 16.14
C VAL A 203 7.42 -31.14 15.00
N TYR A 204 6.14 -31.35 15.31
CA TYR A 204 5.08 -31.31 14.31
C TYR A 204 4.77 -29.87 13.87
N GLY A 205 4.92 -28.88 14.73
CA GLY A 205 4.69 -27.48 14.40
C GLY A 205 5.62 -26.95 13.31
N ARG A 206 6.86 -27.50 13.18
CA ARG A 206 7.73 -27.18 12.03
C ARG A 206 7.15 -27.66 10.70
N ARG A 207 6.61 -28.90 10.67
CA ARG A 207 5.95 -29.48 9.50
C ARG A 207 4.69 -28.69 9.12
N VAL A 208 3.84 -28.39 10.10
CA VAL A 208 2.60 -27.60 9.88
C VAL A 208 2.95 -26.21 9.35
N ARG A 209 4.01 -25.57 9.85
CA ARG A 209 4.47 -24.26 9.34
C ARG A 209 4.95 -24.32 7.89
N ALA A 210 5.72 -25.34 7.52
CA ALA A 210 6.18 -25.53 6.15
C ALA A 210 5.02 -25.71 5.18
N LEU A 211 4.05 -26.59 5.52
CA LEU A 211 2.84 -26.80 4.73
C LEU A 211 1.93 -25.56 4.70
N SER A 212 1.90 -24.77 5.75
CA SER A 212 1.14 -23.51 5.76
C SER A 212 1.72 -22.49 4.78
N ARG A 213 3.05 -22.39 4.64
CA ARG A 213 3.68 -21.54 3.63
C ARG A 213 3.33 -22.03 2.23
N GLN A 214 3.56 -23.33 1.93
CA GLN A 214 3.21 -23.89 0.63
C GLN A 214 1.74 -23.69 0.26
N SER A 215 0.83 -23.81 1.24
CA SER A 215 -0.59 -23.54 1.03
C SER A 215 -0.87 -22.07 0.73
N GLN A 216 -0.11 -21.14 1.33
CA GLN A 216 -0.24 -19.72 1.10
C GLN A 216 0.30 -19.33 -0.28
N ASP A 217 1.44 -19.89 -0.67
CA ASP A 217 2.05 -19.70 -1.99
C ASP A 217 1.11 -20.22 -3.10
N SER A 218 0.57 -21.43 -2.94
CA SER A 218 -0.36 -22.00 -3.90
C SER A 218 -1.70 -21.23 -4.01
N MET A 219 -2.19 -20.64 -2.92
CA MET A 219 -3.37 -19.75 -2.98
C MET A 219 -3.05 -18.41 -3.66
N SER A 220 -1.83 -17.91 -3.53
CA SER A 220 -1.35 -16.75 -4.26
C SER A 220 -1.29 -17.02 -5.76
N ASP A 221 -0.80 -18.20 -6.18
CA ASP A 221 -0.76 -18.63 -7.58
C ASP A 221 -2.18 -18.69 -8.17
N VAL A 222 -3.15 -19.28 -7.44
CA VAL A 222 -4.57 -19.28 -7.82
C VAL A 222 -5.13 -17.87 -7.98
N GLY A 223 -4.81 -16.97 -7.04
CA GLY A 223 -5.25 -15.57 -7.09
C GLY A 223 -4.65 -14.81 -8.27
N SER A 224 -3.36 -15.00 -8.53
CA SER A 224 -2.66 -14.36 -9.65
C SER A 224 -3.21 -14.83 -11.00
N TYR A 225 -3.43 -16.15 -11.16
CA TYR A 225 -4.03 -16.72 -12.38
C TYR A 225 -5.44 -16.16 -12.64
N ALA A 226 -6.29 -16.14 -11.61
CA ALA A 226 -7.64 -15.58 -11.74
C ALA A 226 -7.61 -14.09 -12.06
N GLY A 227 -6.72 -13.32 -11.42
CA GLY A 227 -6.53 -11.90 -11.65
C GLY A 227 -6.17 -11.60 -13.10
N GLU A 228 -5.17 -12.29 -13.65
CA GLU A 228 -4.73 -12.15 -15.04
C GLU A 228 -5.85 -12.46 -16.05
N ALA A 229 -6.56 -13.60 -15.86
CA ALA A 229 -7.64 -13.99 -16.74
C ALA A 229 -8.83 -12.98 -16.72
N ILE A 230 -9.15 -12.42 -15.54
CA ILE A 230 -10.24 -11.43 -15.39
C ILE A 230 -9.82 -10.07 -15.94
N GLU A 231 -8.59 -9.62 -15.70
CA GLU A 231 -8.07 -8.35 -16.23
C GLU A 231 -8.11 -8.36 -17.76
N HIS A 232 -7.78 -9.50 -18.37
CA HIS A 232 -7.79 -9.68 -19.83
C HIS A 232 -9.02 -10.43 -20.34
N ILE A 233 -10.18 -10.35 -19.67
CA ILE A 233 -11.38 -11.11 -20.00
C ILE A 233 -11.85 -10.93 -21.45
N LYS A 234 -11.74 -9.72 -22.00
CA LYS A 234 -12.10 -9.46 -23.40
C LYS A 234 -11.21 -10.25 -24.36
N THR A 235 -9.94 -10.43 -24.05
CA THR A 235 -9.01 -11.25 -24.84
C THR A 235 -9.40 -12.72 -24.75
N VAL A 236 -9.65 -13.25 -23.56
CA VAL A 236 -10.10 -14.62 -23.36
C VAL A 236 -11.36 -14.92 -24.19
N GLN A 237 -12.34 -14.03 -24.12
CA GLN A 237 -13.60 -14.17 -24.86
C GLN A 237 -13.45 -14.00 -26.37
N SER A 238 -12.62 -13.03 -26.83
CA SER A 238 -12.42 -12.79 -28.27
C SER A 238 -11.73 -13.97 -28.97
N TYR A 239 -10.90 -14.72 -28.22
CA TYR A 239 -10.28 -15.96 -28.73
C TYR A 239 -11.06 -17.23 -28.39
N SER A 240 -12.25 -17.13 -27.76
CA SER A 240 -13.11 -18.26 -27.36
C SER A 240 -12.35 -19.30 -26.52
N ARG A 241 -11.53 -18.83 -25.54
CA ARG A 241 -10.67 -19.69 -24.71
C ARG A 241 -11.24 -19.96 -23.32
N GLU A 242 -12.49 -19.64 -23.05
CA GLU A 242 -13.13 -19.80 -21.73
C GLU A 242 -13.06 -21.25 -21.22
N ALA A 243 -13.23 -22.23 -22.11
CA ALA A 243 -13.17 -23.65 -21.71
C ALA A 243 -11.75 -24.06 -21.28
N GLN A 244 -10.73 -23.55 -21.98
CA GLN A 244 -9.33 -23.82 -21.67
C GLN A 244 -8.92 -23.15 -20.36
N GLU A 245 -9.28 -21.88 -20.17
CA GLU A 245 -8.98 -21.12 -18.95
C GLU A 245 -9.64 -21.75 -17.72
N LYS A 246 -10.91 -22.21 -17.84
CA LYS A 246 -11.60 -22.95 -16.78
C LYS A 246 -10.87 -24.24 -16.41
N ALA A 247 -10.39 -25.00 -17.40
CA ALA A 247 -9.66 -26.24 -17.15
C ALA A 247 -8.31 -25.98 -16.47
N SER A 248 -7.56 -24.99 -16.92
CA SER A 248 -6.27 -24.61 -16.32
C SER A 248 -6.45 -24.10 -14.90
N PHE A 249 -7.44 -23.25 -14.66
CA PHE A 249 -7.77 -22.76 -13.32
C PHE A 249 -8.16 -23.89 -12.37
N ALA A 250 -8.94 -24.87 -12.84
CA ALA A 250 -9.32 -26.04 -12.06
C ALA A 250 -8.11 -26.86 -11.59
N VAL A 251 -7.06 -26.97 -12.43
CA VAL A 251 -5.81 -27.67 -12.06
C VAL A 251 -5.08 -26.92 -10.92
N GLU A 252 -4.97 -25.59 -11.00
CA GLU A 252 -4.32 -24.81 -9.93
C GLU A 252 -5.11 -24.86 -8.62
N VAL A 253 -6.46 -24.82 -8.70
CA VAL A 253 -7.32 -24.96 -7.51
C VAL A 253 -7.18 -26.34 -6.87
N GLU A 254 -7.14 -27.43 -7.67
CA GLU A 254 -6.98 -28.79 -7.15
C GLU A 254 -5.60 -29.00 -6.49
N LYS A 255 -4.55 -28.43 -7.06
CA LYS A 255 -3.20 -28.42 -6.47
C LYS A 255 -3.21 -27.69 -5.11
N ALA A 256 -3.85 -26.52 -5.02
CA ALA A 256 -3.98 -25.77 -3.78
C ALA A 256 -4.80 -26.54 -2.73
N TYR A 257 -5.88 -27.23 -3.14
CA TYR A 257 -6.69 -28.10 -2.29
C TYR A 257 -5.86 -29.25 -1.70
N GLU A 258 -5.07 -29.93 -2.52
CA GLU A 258 -4.28 -31.08 -2.06
C GLU A 258 -3.22 -30.66 -1.01
N ILE A 259 -2.53 -29.53 -1.22
CA ILE A 259 -1.60 -28.97 -0.24
C ILE A 259 -2.35 -28.56 1.05
N GLY A 260 -3.52 -27.92 0.89
CA GLY A 260 -4.40 -27.56 2.00
C GLY A 260 -4.85 -28.77 2.82
N ARG A 261 -5.24 -29.86 2.16
CA ARG A 261 -5.63 -31.13 2.77
C ARG A 261 -4.50 -31.73 3.60
N GLN A 262 -3.28 -31.74 3.07
CA GLN A 262 -2.11 -32.24 3.80
C GLN A 262 -1.82 -31.40 5.05
N ARG A 263 -1.91 -30.07 4.94
CA ARG A 263 -1.78 -29.15 6.08
C ARG A 263 -2.81 -29.43 7.16
N VAL A 264 -4.09 -29.57 6.78
CA VAL A 264 -5.19 -29.86 7.71
C VAL A 264 -4.96 -31.20 8.41
N LYS A 265 -4.56 -32.25 7.68
CA LYS A 265 -4.24 -33.57 8.25
C LYS A 265 -3.15 -33.49 9.32
N GLN A 266 -2.03 -32.81 9.02
CA GLN A 266 -0.92 -32.68 9.98
C GLN A 266 -1.33 -31.84 11.21
N ARG A 267 -2.13 -30.80 11.00
CA ARG A 267 -2.67 -29.99 12.10
C ARG A 267 -3.64 -30.76 12.97
N ALA A 268 -4.50 -31.59 12.39
CA ALA A 268 -5.43 -32.43 13.13
C ALA A 268 -4.70 -33.45 14.02
N ILE A 269 -3.65 -34.11 13.48
CA ILE A 269 -2.80 -35.04 14.26
C ILE A 269 -2.15 -34.31 15.45
N LEU A 270 -1.60 -33.13 15.22
CA LEU A 270 -0.99 -32.33 16.27
C LEU A 270 -2.00 -31.98 17.38
N ILE A 271 -3.17 -31.45 16.99
CA ILE A 271 -4.21 -31.06 17.95
C ILE A 271 -4.69 -32.27 18.76
N SER A 272 -5.01 -33.39 18.09
CA SER A 272 -5.45 -34.61 18.77
C SER A 272 -4.40 -35.15 19.75
N GLY A 273 -3.12 -35.15 19.33
CA GLY A 273 -2.02 -35.58 20.19
C GLY A 273 -1.86 -34.69 21.43
N VAL A 274 -1.94 -33.37 21.25
CA VAL A 274 -1.87 -32.41 22.37
C VAL A 274 -3.06 -32.60 23.32
N ILE A 275 -4.27 -32.81 22.83
CA ILE A 275 -5.46 -33.06 23.65
C ILE A 275 -5.25 -34.29 24.52
N VAL A 276 -4.80 -35.41 23.94
CA VAL A 276 -4.56 -36.66 24.69
C VAL A 276 -3.52 -36.43 25.82
N ILE A 277 -2.42 -35.77 25.51
CA ILE A 277 -1.36 -35.52 26.50
C ILE A 277 -1.86 -34.61 27.63
N VAL A 278 -2.58 -33.53 27.30
CA VAL A 278 -3.12 -32.57 28.29
C VAL A 278 -4.14 -33.26 29.21
N PHE A 279 -5.08 -34.02 28.65
CA PHE A 279 -6.07 -34.72 29.47
C PHE A 279 -5.45 -35.85 30.28
N SER A 280 -4.41 -36.54 29.77
CA SER A 280 -3.67 -37.52 30.54
C SER A 280 -2.94 -36.87 31.72
N ALA A 281 -2.34 -35.70 31.53
CA ALA A 281 -1.69 -34.94 32.61
C ALA A 281 -2.70 -34.50 33.67
N ILE A 282 -3.88 -33.98 33.25
CA ILE A 282 -4.98 -33.60 34.17
C ILE A 282 -5.48 -34.82 34.93
N SER A 283 -5.67 -35.98 34.29
CA SER A 283 -6.12 -37.20 34.95
C SER A 283 -5.10 -37.71 35.96
N GLY A 284 -3.79 -37.70 35.62
CA GLY A 284 -2.73 -38.05 36.54
C GLY A 284 -2.67 -37.11 37.77
N MET A 285 -2.84 -35.81 37.51
CA MET A 285 -2.89 -34.82 38.60
C MET A 285 -4.11 -35.03 39.50
N LEU A 286 -5.29 -35.31 38.93
CA LEU A 286 -6.49 -35.61 39.71
C LEU A 286 -6.38 -36.89 40.50
N TRP A 287 -5.69 -37.91 39.96
CA TRP A 287 -5.40 -39.15 40.71
C TRP A 287 -4.54 -38.89 41.95
N VAL A 288 -3.41 -38.16 41.79
CA VAL A 288 -2.51 -37.85 42.89
C VAL A 288 -3.16 -36.89 43.90
N GLY A 289 -3.77 -35.78 43.39
CA GLY A 289 -4.46 -34.81 44.25
C GLY A 289 -5.70 -35.39 44.95
N GLY A 290 -6.47 -36.23 44.24
CA GLY A 290 -7.59 -36.96 44.85
C GLY A 290 -7.16 -37.92 45.98
N SER A 291 -6.03 -38.60 45.80
CA SER A 291 -5.42 -39.41 46.84
C SER A 291 -5.02 -38.54 48.06
N ASP A 292 -4.41 -37.36 47.83
CA ASP A 292 -4.06 -36.41 48.92
C ASP A 292 -5.32 -35.88 49.62
N VAL A 293 -6.42 -35.69 48.93
CA VAL A 293 -7.74 -35.29 49.54
C VAL A 293 -8.28 -36.43 50.41
N ILE A 294 -8.28 -37.67 49.91
CA ILE A 294 -8.78 -38.85 50.67
C ILE A 294 -7.96 -39.05 51.95
N ASN A 295 -6.64 -38.83 51.86
CA ASN A 295 -5.73 -38.93 52.99
C ASN A 295 -5.79 -37.72 53.98
N GLY A 296 -6.62 -36.71 53.68
CA GLY A 296 -6.80 -35.53 54.53
C GLY A 296 -5.64 -34.53 54.50
N THR A 297 -4.70 -34.64 53.57
CA THR A 297 -3.55 -33.74 53.42
C THR A 297 -3.85 -32.51 52.57
N MET A 298 -5.01 -32.47 51.87
CA MET A 298 -5.46 -31.39 51.02
C MET A 298 -6.98 -31.29 51.06
N SER A 299 -7.59 -30.08 50.94
CA SER A 299 -9.01 -29.94 50.80
C SER A 299 -9.52 -30.21 49.37
N ALA A 300 -10.80 -30.55 49.22
CA ALA A 300 -11.42 -30.71 47.91
C ALA A 300 -11.47 -29.38 47.13
N GLY A 301 -11.68 -28.27 47.86
CA GLY A 301 -11.62 -26.93 47.29
C GLY A 301 -10.26 -26.51 46.84
N ASP A 302 -9.17 -26.90 47.56
CA ASP A 302 -7.80 -26.66 47.12
C ASP A 302 -7.48 -27.40 45.81
N LEU A 303 -7.94 -28.66 45.66
CA LEU A 303 -7.77 -29.42 44.44
C LEU A 303 -8.49 -28.76 43.25
N ALA A 304 -9.73 -28.30 43.47
CA ALA A 304 -10.51 -27.64 42.42
C ALA A 304 -9.89 -26.29 42.00
N ALA A 305 -9.42 -25.48 42.96
CA ALA A 305 -8.67 -24.26 42.68
C ALA A 305 -7.37 -24.54 41.94
N PHE A 306 -6.65 -25.61 42.31
CA PHE A 306 -5.45 -26.04 41.64
C PHE A 306 -5.69 -26.40 40.18
N VAL A 307 -6.73 -27.17 39.86
CA VAL A 307 -7.15 -27.46 38.47
C VAL A 307 -7.46 -26.19 37.70
N PHE A 308 -8.18 -25.25 38.30
CA PHE A 308 -8.49 -23.96 37.68
C PHE A 308 -7.21 -23.16 37.32
N TYR A 309 -6.25 -23.06 38.24
CA TYR A 309 -4.97 -22.38 37.96
C TYR A 309 -4.12 -23.12 36.93
N ALA A 310 -4.10 -24.45 36.93
CA ALA A 310 -3.37 -25.25 35.94
C ALA A 310 -3.93 -25.03 34.52
N ILE A 311 -5.26 -25.00 34.35
CA ILE A 311 -5.91 -24.70 33.07
C ILE A 311 -5.57 -23.25 32.65
N MET A 312 -5.55 -22.31 33.61
CA MET A 312 -5.21 -20.92 33.34
C MET A 312 -3.77 -20.76 32.84
N VAL A 313 -2.79 -21.47 33.41
CA VAL A 313 -1.41 -21.49 32.90
C VAL A 313 -1.36 -22.01 31.46
N ALA A 314 -2.02 -23.15 31.21
CA ALA A 314 -2.02 -23.75 29.89
C ALA A 314 -2.63 -22.84 28.80
N SER A 315 -3.78 -22.21 29.09
CA SER A 315 -4.45 -21.28 28.19
C SER A 315 -3.63 -20.00 27.96
N SER A 316 -2.99 -19.48 29.02
CA SER A 316 -2.13 -18.29 28.92
C SER A 316 -0.92 -18.50 28.03
N LEU A 317 -0.25 -19.65 28.14
CA LEU A 317 0.88 -20.03 27.28
C LEU A 317 0.43 -20.15 25.80
N GLY A 318 -0.77 -20.70 25.55
CA GLY A 318 -1.37 -20.76 24.22
C GLY A 318 -1.53 -19.36 23.59
N THR A 319 -2.15 -18.45 24.34
CA THR A 319 -2.37 -17.06 23.88
C THR A 319 -1.05 -16.31 23.65
N ILE A 320 -0.05 -16.46 24.55
CA ILE A 320 1.27 -15.84 24.36
C ILE A 320 1.94 -16.35 23.07
N SER A 321 1.83 -17.65 22.80
CA SER A 321 2.41 -18.25 21.59
C SER A 321 1.73 -17.76 20.30
N GLU A 322 0.42 -17.56 20.32
CA GLU A 322 -0.34 -17.01 19.21
C GLU A 322 0.05 -15.57 18.91
N VAL A 323 0.06 -14.73 19.96
CA VAL A 323 0.42 -13.30 19.83
C VAL A 323 1.88 -13.11 19.40
N MET A 324 2.80 -14.01 19.79
CA MET A 324 4.18 -13.95 19.30
C MET A 324 4.27 -14.08 17.78
N GLY A 325 3.42 -14.89 17.17
CA GLY A 325 3.32 -14.99 15.71
C GLY A 325 2.78 -13.70 15.07
N GLU A 326 1.83 -13.04 15.72
CA GLU A 326 1.30 -11.76 15.26
C GLU A 326 2.32 -10.62 15.39
N LEU A 327 3.06 -10.57 16.50
CA LEU A 327 4.15 -9.59 16.71
C LEU A 327 5.24 -9.69 15.63
N GLN A 328 5.59 -10.90 15.17
CA GLN A 328 6.55 -11.07 14.09
C GLN A 328 6.01 -10.53 12.74
N ARG A 329 4.72 -10.73 12.46
CA ARG A 329 4.09 -10.16 11.26
C ARG A 329 4.05 -8.63 11.32
N ALA A 330 3.73 -8.08 12.50
CA ALA A 330 3.74 -6.64 12.70
C ALA A 330 5.13 -6.03 12.58
N ALA A 331 6.16 -6.69 13.06
CA ALA A 331 7.54 -6.23 12.90
C ALA A 331 7.87 -6.06 11.41
N GLY A 332 7.47 -7.02 10.56
CA GLY A 332 7.64 -6.90 9.12
C GLY A 332 6.81 -5.77 8.49
N ALA A 333 5.56 -5.56 8.93
CA ALA A 333 4.74 -4.45 8.47
C ALA A 333 5.31 -3.09 8.90
N THR A 334 5.77 -3.00 10.16
CA THR A 334 6.42 -1.79 10.69
C THR A 334 7.65 -1.41 9.89
N GLU A 335 8.51 -2.39 9.58
CA GLU A 335 9.72 -2.17 8.79
C GLU A 335 9.39 -1.55 7.43
N ARG A 336 8.44 -2.13 6.68
CA ARG A 336 8.01 -1.60 5.38
C ARG A 336 7.43 -0.18 5.45
N LEU A 337 6.70 0.16 6.52
CA LEU A 337 6.16 1.50 6.72
C LEU A 337 7.26 2.50 7.10
N ILE A 338 8.22 2.09 7.93
CA ILE A 338 9.36 2.93 8.29
C ILE A 338 10.28 3.16 7.09
N GLU A 339 10.52 2.13 6.27
CA GLU A 339 11.26 2.27 5.01
C GLU A 339 10.67 3.39 4.14
N ILE A 340 9.33 3.43 3.98
CA ILE A 340 8.69 4.52 3.24
C ILE A 340 8.96 5.87 3.90
N LEU A 341 8.77 5.98 5.23
CA LEU A 341 8.93 7.23 5.97
C LEU A 341 10.37 7.75 6.01
N GLN A 342 11.34 6.88 5.74
CA GLN A 342 12.77 7.22 5.70
C GLN A 342 13.27 7.56 4.28
N VAL A 343 12.44 7.35 3.24
CA VAL A 343 12.81 7.76 1.89
C VAL A 343 12.91 9.28 1.83
N GLU A 344 14.09 9.78 1.51
CA GLU A 344 14.29 11.21 1.30
C GLU A 344 14.04 11.56 -0.18
N SER A 345 13.31 12.63 -0.42
CA SER A 345 13.16 13.15 -1.78
C SER A 345 14.47 13.81 -2.23
N HIS A 346 14.98 13.40 -3.39
CA HIS A 346 16.16 14.06 -4.00
C HIS A 346 15.81 15.44 -4.56
N ILE A 347 14.53 15.70 -4.82
CA ILE A 347 14.04 16.98 -5.31
C ILE A 347 13.49 17.77 -4.12
N VAL A 348 14.28 18.68 -3.62
CA VAL A 348 13.96 19.53 -2.48
C VAL A 348 14.12 21.02 -2.81
N ALA A 349 13.42 21.86 -2.07
CA ALA A 349 13.64 23.30 -2.14
C ALA A 349 15.04 23.66 -1.59
N PRO A 350 15.70 24.69 -2.13
CA PRO A 350 16.97 25.17 -1.58
C PRO A 350 16.82 25.56 -0.11
N VAL A 351 17.82 25.20 0.71
CA VAL A 351 17.82 25.48 2.16
C VAL A 351 17.97 26.96 2.46
N ALA A 352 18.67 27.70 1.61
CA ALA A 352 18.92 29.13 1.77
C ALA A 352 18.19 29.93 0.69
N ASN A 353 17.21 30.72 1.10
CA ASN A 353 16.47 31.71 0.31
C ASN A 353 16.21 31.26 -1.14
N PRO A 354 15.15 30.48 -1.42
CA PRO A 354 14.77 30.16 -2.80
C PRO A 354 14.58 31.46 -3.59
N THR A 355 15.06 31.48 -4.82
CA THR A 355 14.91 32.65 -5.70
C THR A 355 13.42 32.90 -5.92
N SER A 356 12.97 34.17 -5.75
CA SER A 356 11.59 34.54 -6.10
C SER A 356 11.37 34.43 -7.60
N LEU A 357 10.19 33.96 -7.97
CA LEU A 357 9.74 33.93 -9.36
C LEU A 357 9.13 35.26 -9.84
N ASP A 358 9.02 36.25 -8.96
CA ASP A 358 8.57 37.58 -9.33
C ASP A 358 9.58 38.22 -10.31
N ASN A 359 9.09 38.59 -11.49
CA ASN A 359 9.88 39.18 -12.59
C ASN A 359 10.89 38.24 -13.29
N VAL A 360 10.78 36.93 -13.13
CA VAL A 360 11.54 35.96 -13.94
C VAL A 360 10.89 35.86 -15.31
N THR A 361 11.68 36.12 -16.38
CA THR A 361 11.19 35.95 -17.75
C THR A 361 10.86 34.48 -18.02
N PRO A 362 9.73 34.15 -18.67
CA PRO A 362 9.36 32.75 -18.97
C PRO A 362 10.15 32.19 -20.16
N GLU A 363 11.45 32.48 -20.23
CA GLU A 363 12.39 31.87 -21.16
C GLU A 363 13.02 30.63 -20.53
N VAL A 364 12.94 29.50 -21.24
CA VAL A 364 13.48 28.21 -20.78
C VAL A 364 14.69 27.86 -21.60
N ALA A 365 15.81 27.52 -20.94
CA ALA A 365 16.99 27.02 -21.64
C ALA A 365 17.53 25.73 -21.02
N PHE A 366 17.88 24.80 -21.89
CA PHE A 366 18.66 23.60 -21.59
C PHE A 366 20.09 23.87 -22.06
N ASP A 367 21.08 23.69 -21.21
CA ASP A 367 22.48 23.99 -21.49
C ASP A 367 23.33 22.75 -21.22
N ASP A 368 23.78 22.09 -22.31
CA ASP A 368 24.58 20.86 -22.31
C ASP A 368 23.99 19.74 -21.44
N VAL A 369 22.67 19.53 -21.53
CA VAL A 369 21.93 18.65 -20.63
C VAL A 369 22.12 17.19 -21.01
N THR A 370 22.68 16.41 -20.06
CA THR A 370 22.72 14.95 -20.13
C THR A 370 21.97 14.35 -18.94
N PHE A 371 21.03 13.45 -19.25
CA PHE A 371 20.17 12.81 -18.24
C PHE A 371 19.93 11.32 -18.54
N CYS A 372 20.05 10.49 -17.49
CA CYS A 372 19.67 9.09 -17.47
C CYS A 372 18.62 8.86 -16.39
N TYR A 373 17.57 8.10 -16.70
CA TYR A 373 16.61 7.68 -15.69
C TYR A 373 17.25 6.73 -14.67
N PRO A 374 16.89 6.83 -13.37
CA PRO A 374 17.40 5.90 -12.35
C PRO A 374 17.12 4.43 -12.64
N SER A 375 16.02 4.15 -13.36
CA SER A 375 15.66 2.80 -13.82
C SER A 375 16.53 2.26 -14.97
N ARG A 376 17.27 3.14 -15.69
CA ARG A 376 18.14 2.83 -16.83
C ARG A 376 19.40 3.69 -16.81
N PRO A 377 20.31 3.51 -15.84
CA PRO A 377 21.45 4.41 -15.64
C PRO A 377 22.48 4.39 -16.78
N ASP A 378 22.52 3.32 -17.56
CA ASP A 378 23.48 3.14 -18.67
C ASP A 378 22.95 3.66 -20.03
N GLN A 379 21.71 4.17 -20.07
CA GLN A 379 21.09 4.63 -21.31
C GLN A 379 20.66 6.10 -21.17
N PRO A 380 21.41 7.06 -21.77
CA PRO A 380 21.03 8.46 -21.70
C PRO A 380 19.72 8.72 -22.45
N ALA A 381 18.79 9.36 -21.78
CA ALA A 381 17.54 9.85 -22.37
C ALA A 381 17.73 11.19 -23.08
N THR A 382 18.68 12.02 -22.59
CA THR A 382 19.22 13.18 -23.29
C THR A 382 20.74 13.20 -23.16
N SER A 383 21.46 13.69 -24.19
CA SER A 383 22.92 13.72 -24.25
C SER A 383 23.41 15.02 -24.89
N ASN A 384 24.12 15.83 -24.11
CA ASN A 384 24.68 17.12 -24.54
C ASN A 384 23.64 18.02 -25.26
N LEU A 385 22.42 18.06 -24.72
CA LEU A 385 21.32 18.77 -25.35
C LEU A 385 21.35 20.25 -24.97
N THR A 386 21.45 21.13 -25.98
CA THR A 386 21.36 22.57 -25.82
C THR A 386 20.19 23.11 -26.65
N LEU A 387 19.21 23.74 -25.99
CA LEU A 387 17.96 24.20 -26.60
C LEU A 387 17.37 25.35 -25.80
N THR A 388 16.82 26.36 -26.49
CA THR A 388 16.13 27.50 -25.84
C THR A 388 14.72 27.67 -26.38
N ALA A 389 13.75 27.79 -25.47
CA ALA A 389 12.38 28.20 -25.76
C ALA A 389 12.22 29.66 -25.32
N HIS A 390 12.14 30.59 -26.30
CA HIS A 390 12.07 32.03 -26.04
C HIS A 390 10.71 32.47 -25.49
N GLU A 391 10.70 33.53 -24.71
CA GLU A 391 9.51 34.13 -24.13
C GLU A 391 8.41 34.38 -25.16
N GLY A 392 7.19 33.94 -24.87
CA GLY A 392 5.99 34.13 -25.69
C GLY A 392 6.02 33.42 -27.04
N LYS A 393 7.00 32.54 -27.31
CA LYS A 393 7.16 31.79 -28.53
C LYS A 393 6.72 30.33 -28.37
N VAL A 394 6.38 29.72 -29.51
CA VAL A 394 6.01 28.31 -29.60
C VAL A 394 7.18 27.50 -30.14
N LEU A 395 7.74 26.62 -29.30
CA LEU A 395 8.77 25.65 -29.67
C LEU A 395 8.16 24.27 -29.87
N ALA A 396 8.25 23.71 -31.05
CA ALA A 396 7.82 22.33 -31.35
C ALA A 396 8.99 21.36 -31.23
N LEU A 397 8.82 20.31 -30.44
CA LEU A 397 9.74 19.17 -30.33
C LEU A 397 9.29 18.05 -31.27
N VAL A 398 10.12 17.66 -32.22
CA VAL A 398 9.83 16.65 -33.23
C VAL A 398 10.91 15.58 -33.23
N GLY A 399 10.53 14.33 -33.47
CA GLY A 399 11.49 13.22 -33.50
C GLY A 399 10.81 11.87 -33.30
N PRO A 400 11.51 10.76 -33.55
CA PRO A 400 10.97 9.41 -33.38
C PRO A 400 10.59 9.12 -31.91
N SER A 401 9.86 8.02 -31.70
CA SER A 401 9.59 7.54 -30.34
C SER A 401 10.92 7.21 -29.62
N GLY A 402 11.04 7.62 -28.36
CA GLY A 402 12.29 7.44 -27.59
C GLY A 402 13.37 8.51 -27.87
N ALA A 403 13.09 9.57 -28.65
CA ALA A 403 14.05 10.64 -28.92
C ALA A 403 14.33 11.58 -27.72
N GLY A 404 13.69 11.37 -26.56
CA GLY A 404 13.92 12.19 -25.35
C GLY A 404 12.94 13.37 -25.17
N LYS A 405 11.92 13.52 -26.01
CA LYS A 405 10.97 14.66 -25.97
C LYS A 405 10.25 14.81 -24.64
N THR A 406 9.64 13.74 -24.12
CA THR A 406 8.92 13.75 -22.83
C THR A 406 9.87 13.99 -21.65
N THR A 407 11.11 13.52 -21.76
CA THR A 407 12.16 13.75 -20.76
C THR A 407 12.43 15.24 -20.54
N LEU A 408 12.37 16.06 -21.60
CA LEU A 408 12.52 17.53 -21.44
C LEU A 408 11.40 18.13 -20.61
N PHE A 409 10.16 17.62 -20.71
CA PHE A 409 9.05 18.08 -19.86
C PHE A 409 9.25 17.70 -18.41
N GLU A 410 9.79 16.51 -18.15
CA GLU A 410 10.04 16.03 -16.79
C GLU A 410 11.17 16.79 -16.11
N LEU A 411 12.23 17.10 -16.85
CA LEU A 411 13.34 17.94 -16.39
C LEU A 411 12.88 19.38 -16.12
N LEU A 412 12.07 19.96 -17.02
CA LEU A 412 11.56 21.32 -16.86
C LEU A 412 10.61 21.45 -15.67
N GLN A 413 9.77 20.47 -15.41
CA GLN A 413 8.90 20.43 -14.22
C GLN A 413 9.70 20.09 -12.95
N ARG A 414 11.02 19.89 -13.09
CA ARG A 414 11.91 19.46 -12.02
C ARG A 414 11.37 18.21 -11.30
N PHE A 415 10.95 17.21 -12.07
CA PHE A 415 10.71 15.88 -11.55
C PHE A 415 12.01 15.12 -11.36
N TYR A 416 13.03 15.50 -12.14
CA TYR A 416 14.42 15.06 -12.07
C TYR A 416 15.33 16.24 -12.26
N ASP A 417 16.52 16.18 -11.68
CA ASP A 417 17.63 17.09 -11.98
C ASP A 417 18.61 16.37 -12.95
N PRO A 418 19.19 17.04 -13.96
CA PRO A 418 20.13 16.44 -14.89
C PRO A 418 21.45 16.07 -14.19
N GLN A 419 22.13 15.02 -14.69
CA GLN A 419 23.44 14.62 -14.16
C GLN A 419 24.56 15.54 -14.67
N VAL A 420 24.42 16.07 -15.90
CA VAL A 420 25.38 17.03 -16.50
C VAL A 420 24.60 18.16 -17.13
N GLY A 421 25.18 19.36 -17.12
CA GLY A 421 24.54 20.56 -17.63
C GLY A 421 23.50 21.13 -16.66
N LYS A 422 22.66 22.03 -17.15
CA LYS A 422 21.64 22.71 -16.36
C LYS A 422 20.39 23.05 -17.19
N VAL A 423 19.26 23.14 -16.51
CA VAL A 423 18.01 23.71 -17.04
C VAL A 423 17.75 25.01 -16.32
N THR A 424 17.44 26.06 -17.06
CA THR A 424 17.22 27.40 -16.50
C THR A 424 15.85 27.98 -16.88
N LEU A 425 15.31 28.81 -16.03
CA LEU A 425 14.15 29.65 -16.26
C LEU A 425 14.55 31.11 -16.05
N GLY A 426 14.45 31.94 -17.10
CA GLY A 426 14.91 33.31 -17.08
C GLY A 426 16.38 33.46 -16.69
N GLY A 427 17.23 32.52 -17.11
CA GLY A 427 18.65 32.46 -16.80
C GLY A 427 19.02 31.93 -15.41
N VAL A 428 18.04 31.64 -14.55
CA VAL A 428 18.25 31.06 -13.21
C VAL A 428 18.06 29.54 -13.27
N GLU A 429 18.98 28.77 -12.65
CA GLU A 429 18.87 27.29 -12.61
C GLU A 429 17.63 26.86 -11.83
N LEU A 430 16.93 25.81 -12.33
CA LEU A 430 15.69 25.32 -11.72
C LEU A 430 15.88 24.83 -10.28
N ASN A 431 17.06 24.33 -9.92
CA ASN A 431 17.39 23.86 -8.57
C ASN A 431 17.44 25.01 -7.52
N GLN A 432 17.47 26.28 -7.96
CA GLN A 432 17.44 27.45 -7.08
C GLN A 432 16.00 27.90 -6.73
N PHE A 433 14.99 27.33 -7.36
CA PHE A 433 13.57 27.59 -7.06
C PHE A 433 12.99 26.55 -6.13
N ASP A 434 11.93 26.92 -5.38
CA ASP A 434 11.06 25.94 -4.75
C ASP A 434 10.31 25.16 -5.85
N PRO A 435 10.36 23.82 -5.87
CA PRO A 435 9.69 23.03 -6.89
C PRO A 435 8.18 23.28 -7.00
N ASN A 436 7.52 23.61 -5.89
CA ASN A 436 6.08 23.87 -5.90
C ASN A 436 5.78 25.23 -6.54
N GLU A 437 6.57 26.27 -6.20
CA GLU A 437 6.42 27.59 -6.82
C GLU A 437 6.78 27.56 -8.30
N LEU A 438 7.85 26.84 -8.67
CA LEU A 438 8.23 26.61 -10.07
C LEU A 438 7.08 25.99 -10.87
N ARG A 439 6.45 24.94 -10.36
CA ARG A 439 5.35 24.23 -11.03
C ARG A 439 4.06 25.05 -11.10
N LYS A 440 3.88 26.06 -10.25
CA LYS A 440 2.77 27.03 -10.39
C LYS A 440 2.87 27.85 -11.69
N GLN A 441 4.08 28.14 -12.15
CA GLN A 441 4.32 28.88 -13.41
C GLN A 441 4.05 28.07 -14.67
N MET A 442 3.85 26.76 -14.56
CA MET A 442 3.75 25.84 -15.69
C MET A 442 2.41 25.11 -15.67
N ALA A 443 1.86 24.79 -16.83
CA ALA A 443 0.79 23.80 -16.96
C ALA A 443 1.18 22.74 -18.00
N LEU A 444 0.86 21.48 -17.70
CA LEU A 444 1.00 20.37 -18.62
C LEU A 444 -0.39 19.92 -19.08
N VAL A 445 -0.56 19.84 -20.39
CA VAL A 445 -1.69 19.13 -21.02
C VAL A 445 -1.12 17.82 -21.59
N PRO A 446 -1.30 16.69 -20.90
CA PRO A 446 -0.71 15.41 -21.32
C PRO A 446 -1.52 14.76 -22.44
N GLN A 447 -0.90 13.81 -23.14
CA GLN A 447 -1.54 13.01 -24.21
C GLN A 447 -2.78 12.26 -23.69
N GLN A 448 -2.70 11.68 -22.49
CA GLN A 448 -3.81 11.02 -21.82
C GLN A 448 -4.11 11.74 -20.50
N PRO A 449 -5.11 12.64 -20.49
CA PRO A 449 -5.44 13.38 -19.29
C PRO A 449 -5.95 12.50 -18.15
N ALA A 450 -5.34 12.63 -16.98
CA ALA A 450 -5.86 12.04 -15.77
C ALA A 450 -7.04 12.86 -15.22
N LEU A 451 -8.19 12.21 -15.06
CA LEU A 451 -9.34 12.77 -14.37
C LEU A 451 -9.55 12.02 -13.05
N PHE A 452 -9.82 12.79 -12.02
CA PHE A 452 -10.13 12.27 -10.70
C PHE A 452 -11.57 11.79 -10.60
N SER A 453 -11.81 10.81 -9.76
CA SER A 453 -13.13 10.24 -9.47
C SER A 453 -13.95 11.21 -8.64
N ASN A 454 -14.39 12.28 -9.28
CA ASN A 454 -15.16 13.38 -8.70
C ASN A 454 -16.00 14.05 -9.81
N ASP A 455 -16.70 15.14 -9.49
CA ASP A 455 -17.48 15.93 -10.46
C ASP A 455 -16.61 16.75 -11.43
N VAL A 456 -17.24 17.39 -12.40
CA VAL A 456 -16.58 18.23 -13.41
C VAL A 456 -15.97 19.48 -12.77
N PHE A 457 -16.69 20.14 -11.84
CA PHE A 457 -16.17 21.30 -11.12
C PHE A 457 -14.85 21.01 -10.43
N HIS A 458 -14.80 19.92 -9.68
CA HIS A 458 -13.59 19.51 -8.96
C HIS A 458 -12.43 19.25 -9.93
N ASN A 459 -12.71 18.56 -11.04
CA ASN A 459 -11.70 18.25 -12.04
C ASN A 459 -11.11 19.49 -12.72
N ILE A 460 -11.89 20.50 -13.03
CA ILE A 460 -11.39 21.75 -13.62
C ILE A 460 -10.73 22.61 -12.54
N ARG A 461 -11.36 22.75 -11.35
CA ARG A 461 -10.84 23.52 -10.21
C ARG A 461 -9.52 23.00 -9.67
N TYR A 462 -9.13 21.77 -10.02
CA TYR A 462 -7.81 21.23 -9.70
C TYR A 462 -6.66 22.11 -10.21
N GLY A 463 -6.86 22.89 -11.27
CA GLY A 463 -5.90 23.87 -11.79
C GLY A 463 -5.69 25.07 -10.88
N ASN A 464 -6.75 25.52 -10.18
CA ASN A 464 -6.73 26.60 -9.20
C ASN A 464 -7.83 26.33 -8.15
N PRO A 465 -7.45 25.80 -6.95
CA PRO A 465 -8.42 25.42 -5.92
C PRO A 465 -9.26 26.57 -5.38
N ASP A 466 -8.77 27.82 -5.46
CA ASP A 466 -9.41 29.01 -4.93
C ASP A 466 -10.38 29.66 -5.96
N ALA A 467 -10.49 29.09 -7.15
CA ALA A 467 -11.34 29.64 -8.22
C ALA A 467 -12.84 29.51 -7.91
N THR A 468 -13.60 30.56 -8.24
CA THR A 468 -15.06 30.54 -8.13
C THR A 468 -15.69 29.67 -9.22
N ASP A 469 -16.99 29.32 -9.05
CA ASP A 469 -17.73 28.55 -10.04
C ASP A 469 -17.80 29.27 -11.39
N GLU A 470 -17.94 30.62 -11.38
CA GLU A 470 -17.97 31.44 -12.58
C GLU A 470 -16.64 31.38 -13.35
N GLN A 471 -15.50 31.40 -12.64
CA GLN A 471 -14.19 31.26 -13.25
C GLN A 471 -13.98 29.89 -13.86
N VAL A 472 -14.47 28.82 -13.20
CA VAL A 472 -14.44 27.46 -13.74
C VAL A 472 -15.28 27.35 -15.01
N ILE A 473 -16.49 27.96 -15.03
CA ILE A 473 -17.38 27.97 -16.19
C ILE A 473 -16.73 28.75 -17.34
N GLU A 474 -16.10 29.89 -17.08
CA GLU A 474 -15.41 30.67 -18.12
C GLU A 474 -14.19 29.93 -18.69
N ALA A 475 -13.42 29.24 -17.87
CA ALA A 475 -12.35 28.38 -18.34
C ALA A 475 -12.86 27.22 -19.21
N ALA A 476 -13.99 26.62 -18.84
CA ALA A 476 -14.65 25.58 -19.62
C ALA A 476 -15.18 26.10 -20.96
N LYS A 477 -15.71 27.34 -21.04
CA LYS A 477 -16.13 27.98 -22.30
C LYS A 477 -14.95 28.20 -23.23
N LYS A 478 -13.84 28.75 -22.74
CA LYS A 478 -12.59 28.95 -23.49
C LYS A 478 -12.00 27.63 -24.00
N ALA A 479 -12.20 26.54 -23.25
CA ALA A 479 -11.78 25.20 -23.64
C ALA A 479 -12.79 24.47 -24.54
N HIS A 480 -13.85 25.13 -25.02
CA HIS A 480 -14.95 24.52 -25.76
C HIS A 480 -15.56 23.29 -25.05
N ALA A 481 -15.55 23.29 -23.73
CA ALA A 481 -16.06 22.19 -22.91
C ALA A 481 -17.46 22.44 -22.38
N HIS A 482 -17.89 23.69 -22.29
CA HIS A 482 -19.15 24.11 -21.66
C HIS A 482 -20.38 23.39 -22.21
N GLU A 483 -20.54 23.33 -23.53
CA GLU A 483 -21.72 22.75 -24.17
C GLU A 483 -21.90 21.27 -23.85
N PHE A 484 -20.84 20.46 -23.99
CA PHE A 484 -20.96 19.04 -23.67
C PHE A 484 -21.15 18.82 -22.17
N ILE A 485 -20.56 19.67 -21.31
CA ILE A 485 -20.74 19.58 -19.84
C ILE A 485 -22.22 19.84 -19.49
N GLN A 486 -22.87 20.84 -20.09
CA GLN A 486 -24.28 21.10 -19.87
C GLN A 486 -25.18 19.94 -20.30
N ASN A 487 -24.76 19.16 -21.28
CA ASN A 487 -25.50 17.99 -21.78
C ASN A 487 -25.29 16.75 -20.90
N LEU A 488 -24.41 16.79 -19.89
CA LEU A 488 -24.30 15.73 -18.88
C LEU A 488 -25.52 15.75 -17.94
N PRO A 489 -25.90 14.61 -17.33
CA PRO A 489 -27.13 14.52 -16.53
C PRO A 489 -27.26 15.56 -15.43
N GLU A 490 -26.16 15.95 -14.79
CA GLU A 490 -26.10 16.92 -13.70
C GLU A 490 -25.19 18.12 -14.04
N GLY A 491 -24.91 18.35 -15.34
CA GLY A 491 -24.04 19.42 -15.79
C GLY A 491 -22.64 19.34 -15.15
N TYR A 492 -22.19 20.45 -14.57
CA TYR A 492 -20.88 20.53 -13.88
C TYR A 492 -20.79 19.68 -12.61
N GLN A 493 -21.90 19.28 -12.00
CA GLN A 493 -21.93 18.39 -10.83
C GLN A 493 -21.92 16.90 -11.22
N SER A 494 -21.93 16.60 -12.52
CA SER A 494 -21.90 15.22 -13.00
C SER A 494 -20.63 14.51 -12.55
N PHE A 495 -20.82 13.37 -11.89
CA PHE A 495 -19.73 12.51 -11.46
C PHE A 495 -19.11 11.76 -12.65
N LEU A 496 -17.80 11.92 -12.85
CA LEU A 496 -17.09 11.41 -14.03
C LEU A 496 -16.71 9.93 -13.93
N GLY A 497 -16.84 9.32 -12.74
CA GLY A 497 -16.43 7.93 -12.49
C GLY A 497 -14.92 7.77 -12.42
N GLU A 498 -14.48 6.52 -12.27
CA GLU A 498 -13.05 6.21 -12.25
C GLU A 498 -12.40 6.56 -13.59
N ARG A 499 -11.34 7.38 -13.56
CA ARG A 499 -10.55 7.82 -14.73
C ARG A 499 -11.37 8.47 -15.85
N GLY A 500 -12.56 9.02 -15.54
CA GLY A 500 -13.40 9.66 -16.55
C GLY A 500 -13.93 8.70 -17.63
N VAL A 501 -14.19 7.45 -17.30
CA VAL A 501 -14.65 6.39 -18.24
C VAL A 501 -15.92 6.77 -18.99
N ARG A 502 -16.73 7.69 -18.45
CA ARG A 502 -17.99 8.15 -19.04
C ARG A 502 -17.82 9.18 -20.16
N LEU A 503 -16.59 9.68 -20.39
CA LEU A 503 -16.30 10.73 -21.37
C LEU A 503 -15.55 10.19 -22.58
N SER A 504 -15.77 10.81 -23.75
CA SER A 504 -14.94 10.56 -24.95
C SER A 504 -13.50 11.07 -24.74
N GLY A 505 -12.57 10.65 -25.58
CA GLY A 505 -11.18 11.13 -25.56
C GLY A 505 -11.10 12.66 -25.67
N GLY A 506 -11.84 13.25 -26.62
CA GLY A 506 -11.88 14.70 -26.83
C GLY A 506 -12.54 15.48 -25.68
N GLN A 507 -13.54 14.90 -25.02
CA GLN A 507 -14.15 15.50 -23.83
C GLN A 507 -13.17 15.52 -22.65
N ARG A 508 -12.43 14.43 -22.42
CA ARG A 508 -11.37 14.39 -21.37
C ARG A 508 -10.29 15.43 -21.65
N GLN A 509 -9.87 15.56 -22.92
CA GLN A 509 -8.85 16.52 -23.32
C GLN A 509 -9.30 17.96 -23.07
N ARG A 510 -10.55 18.32 -23.44
CA ARG A 510 -11.11 19.67 -23.21
C ARG A 510 -11.22 20.00 -21.71
N ILE A 511 -11.52 19.05 -20.84
CA ILE A 511 -11.47 19.25 -19.39
C ILE A 511 -10.03 19.53 -18.92
N ALA A 512 -9.04 18.82 -19.46
CA ALA A 512 -7.63 19.08 -19.12
C ALA A 512 -7.16 20.45 -19.61
N ILE A 513 -7.61 20.88 -20.80
CA ILE A 513 -7.34 22.23 -21.31
C ILE A 513 -8.02 23.28 -20.43
N ALA A 514 -9.29 23.08 -20.02
CA ALA A 514 -9.97 23.98 -19.09
C ALA A 514 -9.22 24.12 -17.75
N ARG A 515 -8.67 23.00 -17.23
CA ARG A 515 -7.81 22.99 -16.05
C ARG A 515 -6.55 23.84 -16.25
N ALA A 516 -5.90 23.74 -17.42
CA ALA A 516 -4.71 24.53 -17.75
C ALA A 516 -5.06 26.03 -17.95
N ILE A 517 -6.19 26.36 -18.58
CA ILE A 517 -6.68 27.73 -18.72
C ILE A 517 -6.95 28.36 -17.35
N LEU A 518 -7.61 27.63 -16.45
CA LEU A 518 -7.94 28.10 -15.10
C LEU A 518 -6.69 28.33 -14.24
N LYS A 519 -5.63 27.58 -14.48
CA LYS A 519 -4.34 27.75 -13.81
C LYS A 519 -3.60 29.02 -14.25
N ASP A 520 -3.82 29.47 -15.50
CA ASP A 520 -3.20 30.65 -16.13
C ASP A 520 -1.66 30.69 -16.05
N PRO A 521 -0.97 29.69 -16.60
CA PRO A 521 0.49 29.56 -16.49
C PRO A 521 1.23 30.48 -17.45
N ASN A 522 2.46 30.89 -17.09
CA ASN A 522 3.39 31.59 -17.99
C ASN A 522 4.04 30.65 -19.02
N ILE A 523 4.19 29.36 -18.66
CA ILE A 523 4.80 28.33 -19.50
C ILE A 523 3.80 27.19 -19.71
N LEU A 524 3.61 26.81 -20.96
CA LEU A 524 2.70 25.75 -21.36
C LEU A 524 3.45 24.57 -21.95
N LEU A 525 3.16 23.38 -21.47
CA LEU A 525 3.69 22.12 -21.95
C LEU A 525 2.55 21.31 -22.56
N LEU A 526 2.66 20.99 -23.86
CA LEU A 526 1.63 20.25 -24.58
C LEU A 526 2.22 18.93 -25.11
N ASP A 527 1.67 17.80 -24.67
CA ASP A 527 2.06 16.49 -25.14
C ASP A 527 0.95 15.90 -26.02
N GLU A 528 1.12 15.94 -27.35
CA GLU A 528 0.26 15.34 -28.38
C GLU A 528 -1.27 15.38 -28.07
N ALA A 529 -1.80 16.55 -27.79
CA ALA A 529 -3.16 16.72 -27.27
C ALA A 529 -4.30 16.29 -28.20
N THR A 530 -4.04 15.81 -29.43
CA THR A 530 -5.06 15.55 -30.45
C THR A 530 -5.02 14.14 -31.06
N SER A 531 -4.15 13.24 -30.61
CA SER A 531 -4.10 11.87 -31.13
C SER A 531 -5.36 11.07 -30.75
N ALA A 532 -5.85 10.28 -31.71
CA ALA A 532 -7.02 9.39 -31.56
C ALA A 532 -8.39 10.07 -31.29
N LEU A 533 -8.59 11.30 -31.79
CA LEU A 533 -9.87 12.00 -31.73
C LEU A 533 -10.62 11.90 -33.07
N ASP A 534 -11.96 11.97 -33.01
CA ASP A 534 -12.80 12.22 -34.19
C ASP A 534 -12.63 13.67 -34.69
N SER A 535 -12.92 13.93 -35.98
CA SER A 535 -12.63 15.22 -36.62
C SER A 535 -13.32 16.43 -35.95
N GLU A 536 -14.52 16.27 -35.41
CA GLU A 536 -15.24 17.33 -34.71
C GLU A 536 -14.58 17.65 -33.36
N SER A 537 -14.30 16.61 -32.56
CA SER A 537 -13.59 16.76 -31.29
C SER A 537 -12.18 17.34 -31.50
N GLU A 538 -11.48 16.94 -32.55
CA GLU A 538 -10.18 17.49 -32.92
C GLU A 538 -10.24 19.00 -33.18
N HIS A 539 -11.22 19.45 -33.96
CA HIS A 539 -11.40 20.88 -34.26
C HIS A 539 -11.59 21.72 -33.00
N HIS A 540 -12.46 21.26 -32.08
CA HIS A 540 -12.71 21.96 -30.82
C HIS A 540 -11.49 21.96 -29.90
N VAL A 541 -10.75 20.85 -29.84
CA VAL A 541 -9.49 20.75 -29.07
C VAL A 541 -8.42 21.69 -29.63
N GLN A 542 -8.30 21.76 -30.99
CA GLN A 542 -7.36 22.65 -31.65
C GLN A 542 -7.64 24.12 -31.33
N GLN A 543 -8.91 24.55 -31.44
CA GLN A 543 -9.33 25.92 -31.10
C GLN A 543 -9.03 26.26 -29.63
N ALA A 544 -9.31 25.33 -28.71
CA ALA A 544 -9.02 25.50 -27.29
C ALA A 544 -7.50 25.62 -26.99
N LEU A 545 -6.69 24.86 -27.72
CA LEU A 545 -5.22 24.94 -27.61
C LEU A 545 -4.67 26.26 -28.14
N GLU A 546 -5.18 26.75 -29.28
CA GLU A 546 -4.81 28.05 -29.86
C GLU A 546 -5.09 29.19 -28.88
N GLU A 547 -6.28 29.18 -28.25
CA GLU A 547 -6.64 30.16 -27.22
C GLU A 547 -5.70 30.04 -25.98
N LEU A 548 -5.38 28.83 -25.56
CA LEU A 548 -4.50 28.59 -24.42
C LEU A 548 -3.06 29.02 -24.69
N MET A 549 -2.55 28.89 -25.91
CA MET A 549 -1.17 29.25 -26.28
C MET A 549 -0.92 30.77 -26.39
N ARG A 550 -1.96 31.58 -26.57
CA ARG A 550 -1.80 33.02 -26.81
C ARG A 550 -1.03 33.71 -25.70
N GLY A 551 0.09 34.37 -26.06
CA GLY A 551 0.91 35.16 -25.16
C GLY A 551 1.71 34.37 -24.12
N ARG A 552 1.80 33.05 -24.26
CA ARG A 552 2.55 32.15 -23.35
C ARG A 552 3.74 31.50 -24.04
N THR A 553 4.81 31.31 -23.29
CA THR A 553 5.92 30.46 -23.76
C THR A 553 5.44 29.02 -23.81
N THR A 554 5.44 28.44 -24.99
CA THR A 554 4.84 27.11 -25.20
C THR A 554 5.86 26.14 -25.77
N ILE A 555 5.97 24.97 -25.15
CA ILE A 555 6.75 23.83 -25.67
C ILE A 555 5.78 22.69 -25.99
N ILE A 556 5.81 22.24 -27.24
CA ILE A 556 4.86 21.23 -27.76
C ILE A 556 5.61 20.01 -28.25
N ILE A 557 5.26 18.84 -27.77
CA ILE A 557 5.64 17.58 -28.43
C ILE A 557 4.65 17.35 -29.57
N ALA A 558 5.13 17.58 -30.79
CA ALA A 558 4.27 17.60 -31.96
C ALA A 558 4.36 16.29 -32.75
N HIS A 559 3.20 15.68 -32.99
CA HIS A 559 3.00 14.52 -33.84
C HIS A 559 2.09 14.81 -35.05
N ARG A 560 1.61 16.06 -35.19
CA ARG A 560 0.80 16.50 -36.35
C ARG A 560 1.41 17.70 -37.04
N LEU A 561 1.36 17.68 -38.36
CA LEU A 561 1.94 18.75 -39.17
C LEU A 561 1.25 20.10 -38.97
N SER A 562 -0.07 20.12 -38.74
CA SER A 562 -0.79 21.36 -38.42
C SER A 562 -0.18 22.11 -37.25
N THR A 563 0.13 21.38 -36.18
CA THR A 563 0.80 21.91 -34.98
C THR A 563 2.22 22.38 -35.27
N ILE A 564 2.98 21.63 -36.06
CA ILE A 564 4.37 21.93 -36.42
C ILE A 564 4.46 23.20 -37.27
N LYS A 565 3.55 23.38 -38.23
CA LYS A 565 3.56 24.53 -39.15
C LYS A 565 3.29 25.88 -38.44
N HIS A 566 2.61 25.88 -37.32
CA HIS A 566 2.30 27.07 -36.53
C HIS A 566 3.33 27.37 -35.43
N ALA A 567 4.36 26.54 -35.28
CA ALA A 567 5.42 26.79 -34.32
C ALA A 567 6.37 27.87 -34.84
N ASP A 568 6.81 28.76 -33.94
CA ASP A 568 7.84 29.77 -34.24
C ASP A 568 9.20 29.10 -34.49
N GLN A 569 9.44 27.97 -33.80
CA GLN A 569 10.69 27.21 -33.89
C GLN A 569 10.43 25.72 -33.72
N ILE A 570 11.16 24.90 -34.46
CA ILE A 570 11.05 23.45 -34.43
C ILE A 570 12.42 22.89 -34.07
N ALA A 571 12.50 22.08 -33.01
CA ALA A 571 13.69 21.33 -32.61
C ALA A 571 13.53 19.86 -33.00
N VAL A 572 14.43 19.36 -33.82
CA VAL A 572 14.45 17.96 -34.29
C VAL A 572 15.37 17.15 -33.38
N LEU A 573 14.80 16.18 -32.69
CA LEU A 573 15.50 15.35 -31.73
C LEU A 573 15.65 13.91 -32.25
N ASP A 574 16.80 13.31 -32.03
CA ASP A 574 17.06 11.89 -32.24
C ASP A 574 17.99 11.35 -31.15
N LYS A 575 17.63 10.21 -30.54
CA LYS A 575 18.42 9.50 -29.52
C LYS A 575 18.96 10.42 -28.40
N GLY A 576 18.11 11.33 -27.94
CA GLY A 576 18.46 12.26 -26.86
C GLY A 576 19.30 13.47 -27.26
N GLN A 577 19.56 13.69 -28.54
CA GLN A 577 20.36 14.79 -29.06
C GLN A 577 19.55 15.72 -29.95
N LEU A 578 19.91 17.00 -29.97
CA LEU A 578 19.40 17.96 -30.94
C LEU A 578 20.12 17.76 -32.27
N VAL A 579 19.34 17.39 -33.29
CA VAL A 579 19.88 17.17 -34.67
C VAL A 579 19.92 18.47 -35.45
N ASP A 580 18.82 19.24 -35.43
CA ASP A 580 18.69 20.51 -36.13
C ASP A 580 17.59 21.36 -35.50
N ILE A 581 17.64 22.68 -35.72
CA ILE A 581 16.64 23.63 -35.19
C ILE A 581 16.38 24.72 -36.22
N GLY A 582 15.10 25.02 -36.47
CA GLY A 582 14.72 26.04 -37.47
C GLY A 582 13.21 26.17 -37.61
N ASP A 583 12.77 26.89 -38.62
CA ASP A 583 11.38 26.90 -39.04
C ASP A 583 11.05 25.74 -40.01
N HIS A 584 9.78 25.52 -40.30
CA HIS A 584 9.31 24.44 -41.16
C HIS A 584 9.99 24.46 -42.56
N GLN A 585 10.18 25.64 -43.15
CA GLN A 585 10.69 25.80 -44.49
C GLN A 585 12.22 25.52 -44.56
N SER A 586 12.95 25.98 -43.55
CA SER A 586 14.39 25.71 -43.47
C SER A 586 14.69 24.23 -43.23
N LEU A 587 13.98 23.61 -42.25
CA LEU A 587 14.22 22.21 -41.88
C LEU A 587 13.84 21.21 -42.97
N ILE A 588 12.84 21.52 -43.81
CA ILE A 588 12.54 20.69 -45.01
C ILE A 588 13.73 20.66 -45.97
N ASN A 589 14.52 21.71 -46.03
CA ASN A 589 15.66 21.78 -46.94
C ASN A 589 16.96 21.30 -46.30
N SER A 590 17.15 21.46 -44.98
CA SER A 590 18.41 21.18 -44.28
C SER A 590 18.47 19.82 -43.56
N CYS A 591 17.33 19.30 -43.08
CA CYS A 591 17.29 18.16 -42.18
C CYS A 591 16.60 16.94 -42.81
N GLU A 592 17.39 15.91 -43.19
CA GLU A 592 16.88 14.67 -43.79
C GLU A 592 15.93 13.92 -42.86
N LEU A 593 16.20 13.90 -41.55
CA LEU A 593 15.33 13.28 -40.55
C LEU A 593 13.99 13.96 -40.50
N TYR A 594 13.96 15.31 -40.54
CA TYR A 594 12.70 16.07 -40.53
C TYR A 594 11.88 15.83 -41.81
N GLN A 595 12.53 15.83 -42.97
CA GLN A 595 11.88 15.49 -44.26
C GLN A 595 11.19 14.15 -44.18
N ARG A 596 11.91 13.13 -43.69
CA ARG A 596 11.39 11.77 -43.56
C ARG A 596 10.19 11.70 -42.58
N LEU A 597 10.25 12.40 -41.46
CA LEU A 597 9.13 12.46 -40.49
C LEU A 597 7.91 13.11 -41.11
N VAL A 598 8.10 14.20 -41.84
CA VAL A 598 7.05 14.90 -42.58
C VAL A 598 6.45 13.99 -43.65
N GLU A 599 7.25 13.33 -44.49
CA GLU A 599 6.78 12.41 -45.53
C GLU A 599 5.97 11.23 -44.99
N LEU A 600 6.42 10.62 -43.89
CA LEU A 600 5.71 9.50 -43.23
C LEU A 600 4.36 9.90 -42.69
N GLN A 601 4.23 11.12 -42.16
CA GLN A 601 2.97 11.64 -41.67
C GLN A 601 1.99 12.05 -42.79
N PHE A 602 2.50 12.43 -43.97
CA PHE A 602 1.69 12.88 -45.11
C PHE A 602 1.19 11.79 -46.03
N LYS A 603 1.88 10.67 -46.15
CA LYS A 603 1.39 9.54 -46.96
C LYS A 603 0.02 9.01 -46.49
N HIS A 604 -0.36 9.29 -45.27
CA HIS A 604 -1.68 8.93 -44.71
C HIS A 604 -2.81 9.95 -45.01
N LEU A 605 -2.49 11.14 -45.55
CA LEU A 605 -3.49 12.17 -45.87
C LEU A 605 -3.80 12.25 -47.37
N SER A 606 -3.08 11.54 -48.21
CA SER A 606 -3.26 11.54 -49.67
C SER A 606 -3.71 10.18 -50.25
N ALA A 607 -4.09 9.25 -49.38
CA ALA A 607 -4.78 8.00 -49.68
C ALA A 607 -6.18 8.03 -49.04
#